data_e557e309d7a01969f1b5608288f751cf
#
_entry.id   e557e309d7a01969f1b5608288f751cf
#
_cell.length_a   1.000
_cell.length_b   1.000
_cell.length_c   1.000
_cell.angle_alpha   90.00
_cell.angle_beta   90.00
_cell.angle_gamma   90.00
#
_symmetry.space_group_name_H-M   'P 1'
#
loop_
_entity.id
_entity.type
_entity.pdbx_description
1 polymer ?
#
loop_
_entity_poly.entity_id
_entity_poly.type
_entity_poly.pdbx_seq_one_letter_code
_entity_poly.pdbx_strand_id
1 'polypeptide(L)'
;MKTVATDIQGGDAARQALESCISKGGVALFPSDGIYGLACDPLNEKAIARIHEIKGRDDGKPSAVMYLSPLAMRDLIRDLGQRVSEAFARLLPGPVTLIVPNPRHRYPLACREDPSRLGVRVIAGPLAGVRYPLFQTSANLSAEPASSSFAGIVPEVRGAVDLAIDGGRLTGLPSTVVDLTELDENGVWTVLREGGMSRGDLVAALGR
;
A
#
# COMPACT_ATOMS: atom_id res chain seq x y z
N MET A 1 11.10 -1.01 -19.70
CA MET A 1 9.82 -1.11 -18.98
C MET A 1 8.90 -2.12 -19.67
N LYS A 2 8.32 -3.06 -18.92
CA LYS A 2 7.27 -3.98 -19.39
C LYS A 2 5.91 -3.40 -18.99
N THR A 3 4.93 -3.41 -19.90
CA THR A 3 3.55 -2.99 -19.57
C THR A 3 2.61 -4.19 -19.67
N VAL A 4 1.70 -4.31 -18.69
CA VAL A 4 0.65 -5.34 -18.63
C VAL A 4 -0.67 -4.63 -18.35
N ALA A 5 -1.69 -4.84 -19.18
CA ALA A 5 -3.03 -4.30 -18.97
C ALA A 5 -3.95 -5.41 -18.42
N THR A 6 -4.64 -5.13 -17.32
CA THR A 6 -5.44 -6.15 -16.60
C THR A 6 -6.70 -6.56 -17.35
N ASP A 7 -7.27 -5.67 -18.14
CA ASP A 7 -8.43 -5.90 -19.01
C ASP A 7 -8.09 -6.74 -20.25
N ILE A 8 -6.84 -6.70 -20.71
CA ILE A 8 -6.38 -7.42 -21.91
C ILE A 8 -5.76 -8.77 -21.56
N GLN A 9 -4.84 -8.79 -20.57
CA GLN A 9 -4.02 -9.96 -20.24
C GLN A 9 -4.50 -10.70 -18.98
N GLY A 10 -5.49 -10.12 -18.28
CA GLY A 10 -6.07 -10.69 -17.07
C GLY A 10 -5.25 -10.51 -15.80
N GLY A 11 -5.91 -10.72 -14.66
CA GLY A 11 -5.31 -10.53 -13.33
C GLY A 11 -4.15 -11.50 -13.05
N ASP A 12 -4.20 -12.74 -13.56
CA ASP A 12 -3.14 -13.74 -13.35
C ASP A 12 -1.83 -13.33 -14.00
N ALA A 13 -1.87 -12.82 -15.22
CA ALA A 13 -0.68 -12.32 -15.92
C ALA A 13 -0.09 -11.10 -15.20
N ALA A 14 -0.94 -10.19 -14.72
CA ALA A 14 -0.51 -9.02 -13.96
C ALA A 14 0.14 -9.43 -12.62
N ARG A 15 -0.47 -10.40 -11.90
CA ARG A 15 0.07 -10.97 -10.66
C ARG A 15 1.45 -11.58 -10.86
N GLN A 16 1.59 -12.47 -11.85
CA GLN A 16 2.86 -13.12 -12.17
C GLN A 16 3.93 -12.10 -12.56
N ALA A 17 3.56 -11.08 -13.36
CA ALA A 17 4.47 -10.02 -13.74
C ALA A 17 4.94 -9.21 -12.53
N LEU A 18 4.02 -8.86 -11.60
CA LEU A 18 4.34 -8.15 -10.37
C LEU A 18 5.28 -8.98 -9.49
N GLU A 19 4.97 -10.24 -9.21
CA GLU A 19 5.83 -11.13 -8.43
C GLU A 19 7.22 -11.28 -9.06
N SER A 20 7.30 -11.43 -10.38
CA SER A 20 8.59 -11.51 -11.09
C SER A 20 9.37 -10.19 -11.01
N CYS A 21 8.71 -9.04 -11.05
CA CYS A 21 9.36 -7.74 -10.91
C CYS A 21 9.95 -7.59 -9.50
N ILE A 22 9.13 -7.81 -8.48
CA ILE A 22 9.51 -7.66 -7.06
C ILE A 22 10.63 -8.62 -6.68
N SER A 23 10.54 -9.89 -7.07
CA SER A 23 11.57 -10.91 -6.76
C SER A 23 12.94 -10.63 -7.40
N LYS A 24 12.98 -9.80 -8.44
CA LYS A 24 14.22 -9.35 -9.10
C LYS A 24 14.71 -7.99 -8.55
N GLY A 25 14.10 -7.47 -7.51
CA GLY A 25 14.43 -6.17 -6.92
C GLY A 25 13.96 -4.98 -7.74
N GLY A 26 12.99 -5.16 -8.62
CA GLY A 26 12.44 -4.11 -9.48
C GLY A 26 11.43 -3.21 -8.78
N VAL A 27 11.14 -2.09 -9.45
CA VAL A 27 10.08 -1.13 -9.08
C VAL A 27 8.89 -1.30 -10.04
N ALA A 28 7.71 -1.47 -9.48
CA ALA A 28 6.46 -1.59 -10.23
C ALA A 28 5.55 -0.38 -10.02
N LEU A 29 4.91 0.04 -11.11
CA LEU A 29 3.77 0.96 -11.13
C LEU A 29 2.50 0.10 -11.25
N PHE A 30 1.49 0.32 -10.39
CA PHE A 30 0.31 -0.55 -10.34
C PHE A 30 -0.94 0.17 -9.82
N PRO A 31 -2.16 -0.33 -10.14
CA PRO A 31 -3.41 0.16 -9.55
C PRO A 31 -3.46 -0.23 -8.06
N SER A 32 -3.45 0.78 -7.17
CA SER A 32 -3.36 0.61 -5.73
C SER A 32 -4.67 1.02 -5.06
N ASP A 33 -5.80 0.49 -5.54
CA ASP A 33 -7.16 0.81 -5.16
C ASP A 33 -7.66 2.13 -5.78
N GLY A 34 -7.77 3.24 -5.05
CA GLY A 34 -8.33 4.50 -5.60
C GLY A 34 -7.40 5.29 -6.51
N ILE A 35 -6.10 5.11 -6.38
CA ILE A 35 -5.05 5.81 -7.14
C ILE A 35 -3.95 4.84 -7.56
N TYR A 36 -3.13 5.23 -8.52
CA TYR A 36 -1.93 4.45 -8.88
C TYR A 36 -0.83 4.60 -7.84
N GLY A 37 -0.07 3.53 -7.64
CA GLY A 37 1.04 3.45 -6.70
C GLY A 37 2.33 2.93 -7.31
N LEU A 38 3.44 3.21 -6.66
CA LEU A 38 4.74 2.58 -6.86
C LEU A 38 4.95 1.53 -5.78
N ALA A 39 5.54 0.39 -6.16
CA ALA A 39 5.86 -0.68 -5.23
C ALA A 39 7.22 -1.32 -5.51
N CYS A 40 7.83 -1.82 -4.44
CA CYS A 40 9.00 -2.69 -4.48
C CYS A 40 9.00 -3.62 -3.26
N ASP A 41 10.03 -4.45 -3.14
CA ASP A 41 10.28 -5.24 -1.93
C ASP A 41 10.56 -4.30 -0.74
N PRO A 42 9.83 -4.39 0.40
CA PRO A 42 10.01 -3.54 1.57
C PRO A 42 11.35 -3.74 2.30
N LEU A 43 12.10 -4.78 1.97
CA LEU A 43 13.44 -5.06 2.50
C LEU A 43 14.57 -4.67 1.53
N ASN A 44 14.23 -4.21 0.32
CA ASN A 44 15.22 -3.82 -0.68
C ASN A 44 15.50 -2.30 -0.63
N GLU A 45 16.54 -1.94 0.10
CA GLU A 45 16.97 -0.54 0.27
C GLU A 45 17.21 0.18 -1.07
N LYS A 46 17.85 -0.49 -2.04
CA LYS A 46 18.13 0.09 -3.37
C LYS A 46 16.85 0.37 -4.16
N ALA A 47 15.87 -0.53 -4.09
CA ALA A 47 14.60 -0.34 -4.77
C ALA A 47 13.76 0.76 -4.11
N ILE A 48 13.80 0.89 -2.78
CA ILE A 48 13.15 1.98 -2.04
C ILE A 48 13.81 3.32 -2.37
N ALA A 49 15.15 3.39 -2.37
CA ALA A 49 15.89 4.61 -2.77
C ALA A 49 15.51 5.03 -4.19
N ARG A 50 15.43 4.08 -5.13
CA ARG A 50 14.98 4.36 -6.50
C ARG A 50 13.54 4.90 -6.55
N ILE A 51 12.62 4.42 -5.71
CA ILE A 51 11.26 5.00 -5.62
C ILE A 51 11.34 6.47 -5.19
N HIS A 52 12.21 6.83 -4.23
CA HIS A 52 12.40 8.23 -3.81
C HIS A 52 12.99 9.09 -4.93
N GLU A 53 13.95 8.56 -5.70
CA GLU A 53 14.50 9.23 -6.90
C GLU A 53 13.40 9.47 -7.95
N ILE A 54 12.57 8.46 -8.25
CA ILE A 54 11.44 8.58 -9.19
C ILE A 54 10.46 9.67 -8.73
N LYS A 55 10.24 9.82 -7.43
CA LYS A 55 9.36 10.86 -6.86
C LYS A 55 10.02 12.25 -6.77
N GLY A 56 11.30 12.37 -7.11
CA GLY A 56 12.06 13.61 -7.11
C GLY A 56 12.57 14.06 -5.75
N ARG A 57 12.26 13.34 -4.67
CA ARG A 57 12.80 13.58 -3.32
C ARG A 57 12.45 12.46 -2.35
N ASP A 58 13.24 12.33 -1.31
CA ASP A 58 12.85 11.67 -0.07
C ASP A 58 12.24 12.71 0.89
N ASP A 59 10.95 12.62 1.16
CA ASP A 59 10.24 13.55 2.04
C ASP A 59 10.22 13.08 3.51
N GLY A 60 10.93 12.00 3.82
CA GLY A 60 11.01 11.42 5.16
C GLY A 60 9.72 10.77 5.66
N LYS A 61 8.63 10.84 4.89
CA LYS A 61 7.34 10.32 5.33
C LYS A 61 7.31 8.79 5.34
N PRO A 62 6.67 8.16 6.34
CA PRO A 62 6.42 6.73 6.35
C PRO A 62 5.61 6.30 5.13
N SER A 63 5.87 5.08 4.66
CA SER A 63 5.13 4.43 3.59
C SER A 63 4.37 3.22 4.13
N ALA A 64 3.26 2.85 3.49
CA ALA A 64 2.55 1.65 3.88
C ALA A 64 3.22 0.39 3.31
N VAL A 65 3.07 -0.72 4.02
CA VAL A 65 3.30 -2.06 3.48
C VAL A 65 1.96 -2.63 3.06
N MET A 66 1.85 -3.00 1.79
CA MET A 66 0.65 -3.57 1.20
C MET A 66 0.75 -5.09 1.13
N TYR A 67 -0.32 -5.74 1.52
CA TYR A 67 -0.48 -7.18 1.42
C TYR A 67 -1.64 -7.50 0.46
N LEU A 68 -1.41 -8.45 -0.42
CA LEU A 68 -2.37 -8.86 -1.45
C LEU A 68 -2.82 -10.32 -1.27
N SER A 69 -2.36 -10.97 -0.20
CA SER A 69 -2.82 -12.29 0.19
C SER A 69 -2.82 -12.49 1.71
N PRO A 70 -3.76 -13.28 2.27
CA PRO A 70 -3.77 -13.62 3.69
C PRO A 70 -2.49 -14.35 4.15
N LEU A 71 -1.91 -15.16 3.25
CA LEU A 71 -0.67 -15.90 3.55
C LEU A 71 0.51 -14.94 3.79
N ALA A 72 0.64 -13.91 2.97
CA ALA A 72 1.69 -12.91 3.12
C ALA A 72 1.57 -12.10 4.43
N MET A 73 0.35 -11.97 4.96
CA MET A 73 0.04 -11.19 6.16
C MET A 73 0.06 -12.03 7.46
N ARG A 74 0.17 -13.36 7.36
CA ARG A 74 0.00 -14.28 8.51
C ARG A 74 0.87 -13.94 9.72
N ASP A 75 2.14 -13.58 9.47
CA ASP A 75 3.07 -13.30 10.57
C ASP A 75 2.85 -11.92 11.20
N LEU A 76 2.32 -10.96 10.44
CA LEU A 76 1.90 -9.67 10.99
C LEU A 76 0.70 -9.85 11.93
N ILE A 77 -0.32 -10.58 11.51
CA ILE A 77 -1.55 -10.79 12.32
C ILE A 77 -1.22 -11.41 13.68
N ARG A 78 -0.22 -12.29 13.76
CA ARG A 78 0.20 -12.90 15.03
C ARG A 78 0.79 -11.91 16.04
N ASP A 79 1.27 -10.79 15.58
CA ASP A 79 1.88 -9.76 16.42
C ASP A 79 0.85 -8.71 16.89
N LEU A 80 -0.38 -8.73 16.34
CA LEU A 80 -1.45 -7.79 16.68
C LEU A 80 -2.24 -8.25 17.89
N GLY A 81 -2.67 -7.30 18.71
CA GLY A 81 -3.61 -7.55 19.79
C GLY A 81 -5.02 -7.86 19.27
N GLN A 82 -5.91 -8.24 20.18
CA GLN A 82 -7.23 -8.73 19.82
C GLN A 82 -8.08 -7.67 19.08
N ARG A 83 -8.19 -6.44 19.62
CA ARG A 83 -9.02 -5.39 19.04
C ARG A 83 -8.51 -4.93 17.68
N VAL A 84 -7.18 -4.81 17.52
CA VAL A 84 -6.56 -4.49 16.24
C VAL A 84 -6.80 -5.61 15.23
N SER A 85 -6.71 -6.88 15.62
CA SER A 85 -7.03 -8.02 14.76
C SER A 85 -8.50 -8.04 14.31
N GLU A 86 -9.43 -7.71 15.20
CA GLU A 86 -10.85 -7.57 14.87
C GLU A 86 -11.09 -6.40 13.91
N ALA A 87 -10.41 -5.26 14.12
CA ALA A 87 -10.45 -4.11 13.21
C ALA A 87 -9.97 -4.49 11.81
N PHE A 88 -8.87 -5.25 11.71
CA PHE A 88 -8.38 -5.81 10.44
C PHE A 88 -9.44 -6.62 9.71
N ALA A 89 -10.10 -7.55 10.42
CA ALA A 89 -11.11 -8.42 9.82
C ALA A 89 -12.34 -7.65 9.32
N ARG A 90 -12.66 -6.49 9.91
CA ARG A 90 -13.82 -5.67 9.55
C ARG A 90 -13.51 -4.64 8.46
N LEU A 91 -12.27 -4.14 8.39
CA LEU A 91 -11.90 -3.02 7.53
C LEU A 91 -11.11 -3.43 6.29
N LEU A 92 -10.51 -4.62 6.27
CA LEU A 92 -9.64 -5.08 5.20
C LEU A 92 -10.16 -6.37 4.53
N PRO A 93 -10.10 -6.47 3.20
CA PRO A 93 -9.58 -5.47 2.27
C PRO A 93 -10.49 -4.25 2.14
N GLY A 94 -9.90 -3.05 1.96
CA GLY A 94 -10.68 -1.82 1.86
C GLY A 94 -9.84 -0.58 1.53
N PRO A 95 -10.52 0.57 1.22
CA PRO A 95 -9.86 1.82 0.86
C PRO A 95 -9.29 2.55 2.09
N VAL A 96 -8.58 1.81 2.94
CA VAL A 96 -8.02 2.29 4.20
C VAL A 96 -6.56 1.85 4.36
N THR A 97 -5.79 2.67 5.07
CA THR A 97 -4.47 2.35 5.60
C THR A 97 -4.57 2.33 7.11
N LEU A 98 -4.26 1.21 7.73
CA LEU A 98 -4.27 1.05 9.19
C LEU A 98 -2.83 1.19 9.71
N ILE A 99 -2.61 2.13 10.62
CA ILE A 99 -1.34 2.22 11.36
C ILE A 99 -1.52 1.37 12.62
N VAL A 100 -0.64 0.39 12.77
CA VAL A 100 -0.74 -0.62 13.83
C VAL A 100 0.55 -0.70 14.66
N PRO A 101 0.50 -1.22 15.89
CA PRO A 101 1.69 -1.55 16.67
C PRO A 101 2.61 -2.50 15.88
N ASN A 102 3.91 -2.23 15.94
CA ASN A 102 4.94 -3.01 15.25
C ASN A 102 6.05 -3.47 16.24
N PRO A 103 5.73 -4.34 17.19
CA PRO A 103 6.65 -4.70 18.27
C PRO A 103 7.92 -5.41 17.79
N ARG A 104 7.90 -5.96 16.58
CA ARG A 104 9.08 -6.61 15.96
C ARG A 104 9.84 -5.70 15.02
N HIS A 105 9.48 -4.42 14.94
CA HIS A 105 10.12 -3.44 14.05
C HIS A 105 10.24 -3.96 12.60
N ARG A 106 9.16 -4.59 12.07
CA ARG A 106 9.11 -5.06 10.68
C ARG A 106 9.23 -3.89 9.74
N TYR A 107 9.95 -4.07 8.63
CA TYR A 107 10.07 -3.08 7.55
C TYR A 107 10.50 -1.68 8.00
N PRO A 108 11.63 -1.55 8.70
CA PRO A 108 12.07 -0.26 9.26
C PRO A 108 12.22 0.83 8.19
N LEU A 109 12.58 0.46 6.96
CA LEU A 109 12.67 1.39 5.83
C LEU A 109 11.31 2.00 5.44
N ALA A 110 10.20 1.29 5.65
CA ALA A 110 8.87 1.82 5.43
C ALA A 110 8.38 2.67 6.63
N CYS A 111 8.75 2.29 7.85
CA CYS A 111 8.36 2.97 9.08
C CYS A 111 9.10 4.29 9.31
N ARG A 112 10.31 4.44 8.76
CA ARG A 112 11.18 5.61 8.93
C ARG A 112 11.60 5.86 10.39
N GLU A 113 11.29 7.04 10.94
CA GLU A 113 11.73 7.48 12.27
C GLU A 113 11.07 6.68 13.41
N ASP A 114 9.88 6.11 13.17
CA ASP A 114 9.16 5.37 14.20
C ASP A 114 8.93 3.91 13.78
N PRO A 115 9.89 3.00 14.02
CA PRO A 115 9.76 1.59 13.69
C PRO A 115 8.76 0.83 14.56
N SER A 116 8.25 1.43 15.65
CA SER A 116 7.21 0.84 16.50
C SER A 116 5.81 0.86 15.88
N ARG A 117 5.63 1.58 14.75
CA ARG A 117 4.36 1.77 14.06
C ARG A 117 4.48 1.38 12.60
N LEU A 118 3.54 0.60 12.09
CA LEU A 118 3.54 0.14 10.70
C LEU A 118 2.23 0.50 10.01
N GLY A 119 2.31 1.22 8.89
CA GLY A 119 1.18 1.43 8.00
C GLY A 119 0.91 0.17 7.16
N VAL A 120 -0.31 -0.36 7.24
CA VAL A 120 -0.71 -1.60 6.56
C VAL A 120 -1.88 -1.35 5.62
N ARG A 121 -1.82 -1.91 4.42
CA ARG A 121 -2.92 -1.92 3.45
C ARG A 121 -3.19 -3.34 2.95
N VAL A 122 -4.46 -3.62 2.72
CA VAL A 122 -4.90 -4.81 1.97
C VAL A 122 -5.96 -4.35 0.98
N ILE A 123 -5.76 -4.66 -0.29
CA ILE A 123 -6.73 -4.34 -1.34
C ILE A 123 -7.25 -5.61 -2.01
N ALA A 124 -8.50 -5.54 -2.47
CA ALA A 124 -9.08 -6.54 -3.34
C ALA A 124 -8.75 -6.23 -4.82
N GLY A 125 -9.13 -7.13 -5.71
CA GLY A 125 -9.04 -6.89 -7.16
C GLY A 125 -8.07 -7.82 -7.88
N PRO A 126 -7.68 -7.49 -9.13
CA PRO A 126 -6.94 -8.39 -10.02
C PRO A 126 -5.57 -8.86 -9.50
N LEU A 127 -4.97 -8.09 -8.58
CA LEU A 127 -3.67 -8.41 -7.98
C LEU A 127 -3.78 -9.21 -6.68
N ALA A 128 -4.99 -9.53 -6.21
CA ALA A 128 -5.17 -10.36 -5.02
C ALA A 128 -4.49 -11.73 -5.22
N GLY A 129 -3.76 -12.19 -4.19
CA GLY A 129 -3.00 -13.44 -4.23
C GLY A 129 -1.49 -13.27 -4.44
N VAL A 130 -0.98 -12.06 -4.71
CA VAL A 130 0.48 -11.80 -4.71
C VAL A 130 1.07 -12.19 -3.37
N ARG A 131 2.14 -12.99 -3.41
CA ARG A 131 2.73 -13.66 -2.23
C ARG A 131 3.65 -12.79 -1.40
N TYR A 132 4.14 -11.69 -1.97
CA TYR A 132 5.11 -10.80 -1.33
C TYR A 132 4.41 -9.59 -0.71
N PRO A 133 4.82 -9.14 0.50
CA PRO A 133 4.51 -7.81 0.97
C PRO A 133 5.18 -6.77 0.06
N LEU A 134 4.55 -5.62 -0.10
CA LEU A 134 5.01 -4.56 -0.99
C LEU A 134 5.21 -3.27 -0.19
N PHE A 135 6.41 -2.68 -0.22
CA PHE A 135 6.55 -1.25 0.06
C PHE A 135 5.68 -0.49 -0.94
N GLN A 136 4.83 0.41 -0.49
CA GLN A 136 3.88 1.10 -1.36
C GLN A 136 3.79 2.59 -1.05
N THR A 137 3.87 3.41 -2.10
CA THR A 137 3.58 4.84 -2.06
C THR A 137 2.80 5.28 -3.31
N SER A 138 2.23 6.49 -3.34
CA SER A 138 1.51 7.00 -4.52
C SER A 138 2.45 7.25 -5.70
N ALA A 139 1.94 7.00 -6.94
CA ALA A 139 2.68 7.14 -8.18
C ALA A 139 2.59 8.56 -8.74
N ASN A 140 3.22 9.53 -8.05
CA ASN A 140 3.29 10.93 -8.43
C ASN A 140 4.65 11.53 -8.04
N LEU A 141 5.05 12.57 -8.71
CA LEU A 141 6.13 13.42 -8.23
C LEU A 141 5.74 14.04 -6.89
N SER A 142 6.71 14.30 -6.04
CA SER A 142 6.48 14.83 -4.70
C SER A 142 5.76 16.20 -4.81
N ALA A 143 4.75 16.41 -3.96
CA ALA A 143 3.83 17.55 -3.98
C ALA A 143 2.82 17.62 -5.14
N GLU A 144 2.91 16.75 -6.15
CA GLU A 144 1.92 16.65 -7.22
C GLU A 144 0.74 15.75 -6.79
N PRO A 145 -0.45 15.92 -7.36
CA PRO A 145 -1.58 15.03 -7.10
C PRO A 145 -1.33 13.62 -7.67
N ALA A 146 -1.79 12.60 -6.94
CA ALA A 146 -1.75 11.23 -7.43
C ALA A 146 -2.80 10.99 -8.52
N SER A 147 -2.44 10.24 -9.57
CA SER A 147 -3.34 9.95 -10.68
C SER A 147 -4.26 8.77 -10.41
N SER A 148 -5.52 8.88 -10.86
CA SER A 148 -6.51 7.80 -10.91
C SER A 148 -6.57 7.08 -12.27
N SER A 149 -5.75 7.45 -13.23
CA SER A 149 -5.68 6.79 -14.52
C SER A 149 -4.23 6.56 -14.94
N PHE A 150 -3.99 5.45 -15.65
CA PHE A 150 -2.65 5.14 -16.14
C PHE A 150 -2.11 6.23 -17.08
N ALA A 151 -2.96 6.76 -17.97
CA ALA A 151 -2.60 7.82 -18.89
C ALA A 151 -2.27 9.16 -18.21
N GLY A 152 -2.86 9.41 -17.03
CA GLY A 152 -2.63 10.63 -16.26
C GLY A 152 -1.34 10.61 -15.41
N ILE A 153 -0.61 9.50 -15.39
CA ILE A 153 0.70 9.44 -14.70
C ILE A 153 1.75 10.08 -15.59
N VAL A 154 2.51 11.01 -15.03
CA VAL A 154 3.56 11.73 -15.77
C VAL A 154 4.57 10.78 -16.42
N PRO A 155 5.04 11.07 -17.66
CA PRO A 155 5.95 10.18 -18.40
C PRO A 155 7.23 9.83 -17.63
N GLU A 156 7.75 10.75 -16.83
CA GLU A 156 8.94 10.59 -16.00
C GLU A 156 8.78 9.45 -15.00
N VAL A 157 7.64 9.39 -14.31
CA VAL A 157 7.32 8.31 -13.36
C VAL A 157 7.09 7.00 -14.11
N ARG A 158 6.31 7.02 -15.21
CA ARG A 158 6.05 5.81 -15.99
C ARG A 158 7.31 5.22 -16.60
N GLY A 159 8.19 6.06 -17.14
CA GLY A 159 9.42 5.63 -17.82
C GLY A 159 10.49 5.08 -16.89
N ALA A 160 10.44 5.43 -15.61
CA ALA A 160 11.47 5.07 -14.63
C ALA A 160 11.25 3.73 -13.91
N VAL A 161 10.10 3.06 -14.12
CA VAL A 161 9.78 1.77 -13.49
C VAL A 161 10.16 0.58 -14.39
N ASP A 162 10.32 -0.59 -13.79
CA ASP A 162 10.63 -1.83 -14.53
C ASP A 162 9.36 -2.49 -15.08
N LEU A 163 8.27 -2.39 -14.33
CA LEU A 163 6.95 -2.91 -14.68
C LEU A 163 5.89 -1.83 -14.51
N ALA A 164 5.01 -1.70 -15.48
CA ALA A 164 3.80 -0.91 -15.36
C ALA A 164 2.57 -1.81 -15.56
N ILE A 165 1.63 -1.76 -14.62
CA ILE A 165 0.34 -2.45 -14.71
C ILE A 165 -0.75 -1.42 -14.91
N ASP A 166 -1.41 -1.50 -16.07
CA ASP A 166 -2.58 -0.67 -16.37
C ASP A 166 -3.84 -1.38 -15.86
N GLY A 167 -4.50 -0.80 -14.87
CA GLY A 167 -5.77 -1.24 -14.29
C GLY A 167 -6.95 -0.35 -14.68
N GLY A 168 -6.80 0.48 -15.74
CA GLY A 168 -7.83 1.40 -16.18
C GLY A 168 -7.99 2.62 -15.28
N ARG A 169 -9.23 3.10 -15.17
CA ARG A 169 -9.59 4.25 -14.33
C ARG A 169 -9.99 3.80 -12.94
N LEU A 170 -9.40 4.39 -11.91
CA LEU A 170 -9.67 4.18 -10.49
C LEU A 170 -10.59 5.28 -9.93
N THR A 171 -11.02 5.16 -8.68
CA THR A 171 -11.97 6.10 -8.05
C THR A 171 -11.44 7.52 -7.87
N GLY A 172 -10.14 7.70 -7.79
CA GLY A 172 -9.47 8.98 -7.56
C GLY A 172 -9.31 9.35 -6.08
N LEU A 173 -9.86 8.55 -5.17
CA LEU A 173 -9.74 8.78 -3.73
C LEU A 173 -8.55 8.01 -3.14
N PRO A 174 -7.62 8.68 -2.45
CA PRO A 174 -6.60 7.98 -1.68
C PRO A 174 -7.23 7.22 -0.51
N SER A 175 -6.49 6.27 0.09
CA SER A 175 -6.97 5.57 1.28
C SER A 175 -7.17 6.54 2.46
N THR A 176 -8.21 6.30 3.25
CA THR A 176 -8.30 6.87 4.60
C THR A 176 -7.17 6.30 5.47
N VAL A 177 -6.53 7.12 6.29
CA VAL A 177 -5.45 6.67 7.19
C VAL A 177 -5.96 6.71 8.63
N VAL A 178 -5.95 5.56 9.28
CA VAL A 178 -6.45 5.38 10.65
C VAL A 178 -5.34 4.84 11.53
N ASP A 179 -5.12 5.50 12.64
CA ASP A 179 -4.21 5.06 13.69
C ASP A 179 -4.95 4.15 14.68
N LEU A 180 -4.46 2.94 14.84
CA LEU A 180 -4.97 1.91 15.75
C LEU A 180 -3.95 1.56 16.84
N THR A 181 -2.87 2.31 16.98
CA THR A 181 -1.77 1.94 17.90
C THR A 181 -2.21 1.91 19.36
N GLU A 182 -3.24 2.70 19.73
CA GLU A 182 -3.80 2.74 21.08
C GLU A 182 -5.08 1.91 21.24
N LEU A 183 -5.52 1.22 20.19
CA LEU A 183 -6.83 0.55 20.20
C LEU A 183 -6.88 -0.62 21.20
N ASP A 184 -5.82 -1.43 21.32
CA ASP A 184 -5.79 -2.56 22.25
C ASP A 184 -5.75 -2.11 23.72
N GLU A 185 -4.97 -1.06 24.02
CA GLU A 185 -4.75 -0.59 25.39
C GLU A 185 -5.88 0.31 25.88
N ASN A 186 -6.22 1.35 25.10
CA ASN A 186 -7.12 2.42 25.52
C ASN A 186 -8.49 2.41 24.81
N GLY A 187 -8.67 1.54 23.80
CA GLY A 187 -9.87 1.54 22.95
C GLY A 187 -9.93 2.75 22.00
N VAL A 188 -8.82 3.47 21.81
CA VAL A 188 -8.77 4.73 21.06
C VAL A 188 -8.26 4.47 19.63
N TRP A 189 -8.90 5.10 18.66
CA TRP A 189 -8.47 5.17 17.29
C TRP A 189 -8.62 6.59 16.72
N THR A 190 -7.79 6.97 15.76
CA THR A 190 -7.74 8.33 15.22
C THR A 190 -7.63 8.33 13.70
N VAL A 191 -8.43 9.16 13.02
CA VAL A 191 -8.30 9.42 11.58
C VAL A 191 -7.21 10.46 11.36
N LEU A 192 -6.12 10.06 10.75
CA LEU A 192 -5.00 10.94 10.40
C LEU A 192 -5.17 11.61 9.03
N ARG A 193 -5.93 10.98 8.14
CA ARG A 193 -6.25 11.50 6.81
C ARG A 193 -7.57 10.92 6.33
N GLU A 194 -8.48 11.76 5.90
CA GLU A 194 -9.70 11.36 5.21
C GLU A 194 -9.37 10.85 3.79
N GLY A 195 -10.17 9.91 3.29
CA GLY A 195 -10.00 9.30 1.99
C GLY A 195 -11.19 8.46 1.55
N GLY A 196 -10.94 7.30 0.94
CA GLY A 196 -11.98 6.46 0.34
C GLY A 196 -12.94 5.77 1.33
N MET A 197 -12.56 5.62 2.60
CA MET A 197 -13.45 5.07 3.64
C MET A 197 -14.02 6.22 4.48
N SER A 198 -15.34 6.28 4.62
CA SER A 198 -15.99 7.33 5.37
C SER A 198 -15.82 7.16 6.89
N ARG A 199 -15.91 8.27 7.63
CA ARG A 199 -15.91 8.22 9.11
C ARG A 199 -17.10 7.40 9.66
N GLY A 200 -18.23 7.41 8.95
CA GLY A 200 -19.40 6.61 9.34
C GLY A 200 -19.11 5.10 9.27
N ASP A 201 -18.45 4.65 8.20
CA ASP A 201 -18.03 3.25 8.05
C ASP A 201 -17.02 2.84 9.13
N LEU A 202 -16.07 3.72 9.44
CA LEU A 202 -15.11 3.49 10.53
C LEU A 202 -15.80 3.36 11.88
N VAL A 203 -16.74 4.25 12.22
CA VAL A 203 -17.50 4.16 13.47
C VAL A 203 -18.34 2.89 13.53
N ALA A 204 -18.95 2.49 12.43
CA ALA A 204 -19.72 1.23 12.35
C ALA A 204 -18.83 -0.01 12.58
N ALA A 205 -17.58 0.04 12.11
CA ALA A 205 -16.64 -1.07 12.24
C ALA A 205 -15.91 -1.11 13.60
N LEU A 206 -15.54 0.04 14.14
CA LEU A 206 -14.63 0.16 15.31
C LEU A 206 -15.35 0.57 16.61
N GLY A 207 -16.59 1.09 16.51
CA GLY A 207 -17.27 1.74 17.61
C GLY A 207 -16.87 3.23 17.74
N ARG A 208 -17.45 3.88 18.74
CA ARG A 208 -17.15 5.31 19.05
C ARG A 208 -15.93 5.42 19.94
#